data_5fe7c112a6ad61c0cb4ae2e88f1a64af
#
_entry.id   5fe7c112a6ad61c0cb4ae2e88f1a64af
#
_cell.length_a   1.000
_cell.length_b   1.000
_cell.length_c   1.000
_cell.angle_alpha   90.00
_cell.angle_beta   90.00
_cell.angle_gamma   90.00
#
_symmetry.space_group_name_H-M   'P 1'
#
loop_
_entity.id
_entity.type
_entity.pdbx_description
1 polymer ?
#
loop_
_entity_poly.entity_id
_entity_poly.type
_entity_poly.pdbx_seq_one_letter_code
_entity_poly.pdbx_strand_id
1 'polypeptide(L)'
;MMTLVTIMCYEGNYIDGLMSRRESILQLLTAKYYFNVLLLLIPPIILTPLMIIGKMSVWMNLGYFFFTAGVLYPLLFQMAVYNDNTLPMNMKMTSKQGNTAQQIISMVILFLPIGLEKGATALLGEPWGYVLLAALGLVGVLMHQYILRNVYSRFMARRYKNMEGFRASRNS
;
A
#
# COMPACT_ATOMS: atom_id res chain seq x y z
N MET A 1 4.46 6.17 2.70
CA MET A 1 3.16 5.48 2.53
C MET A 1 2.11 6.29 1.78
N MET A 2 2.10 7.63 1.87
CA MET A 2 1.24 8.45 0.99
C MET A 2 1.43 8.14 -0.50
N THR A 3 2.64 7.79 -0.92
CA THR A 3 2.97 7.43 -2.31
C THR A 3 2.22 6.21 -2.84
N LEU A 4 1.79 5.26 -2.00
CA LEU A 4 1.04 4.08 -2.47
C LEU A 4 -0.41 4.40 -2.83
N VAL A 5 -1.08 5.26 -2.07
CA VAL A 5 -2.45 5.71 -2.35
C VAL A 5 -2.50 6.61 -3.58
N THR A 6 -1.42 7.37 -3.83
CA THR A 6 -1.29 8.28 -4.98
C THR A 6 -0.52 7.66 -6.16
N ILE A 7 -0.26 6.35 -6.10
CA ILE A 7 0.62 5.68 -7.07
C ILE A 7 0.09 5.78 -8.52
N MET A 8 -1.23 5.84 -8.70
CA MET A 8 -1.86 6.03 -10.00
C MET A 8 -1.99 7.50 -10.39
N CYS A 9 -1.93 8.42 -9.41
CA CYS A 9 -2.02 9.85 -9.64
C CYS A 9 -0.78 10.41 -10.38
N TYR A 10 0.39 9.84 -10.11
CA TYR A 10 1.63 10.18 -10.83
C TYR A 10 1.60 9.72 -12.29
N GLU A 11 0.91 8.61 -12.56
CA GLU A 11 0.73 8.08 -13.91
C GLU A 11 -0.45 8.73 -14.66
N GLY A 12 -1.25 9.57 -13.98
CA GLY A 12 -2.43 10.23 -14.54
C GLY A 12 -2.13 11.02 -15.84
N ASN A 13 -0.93 11.58 -15.97
CA ASN A 13 -0.49 12.28 -17.16
C ASN A 13 -0.30 11.35 -18.39
N TYR A 14 0.00 10.08 -18.16
CA TYR A 14 0.27 9.07 -19.18
C TYR A 14 -0.85 8.02 -19.27
N ILE A 15 -1.94 8.21 -18.53
CA ILE A 15 -3.01 7.22 -18.38
C ILE A 15 -3.63 6.84 -19.72
N ASP A 16 -3.77 7.79 -20.65
CA ASP A 16 -4.33 7.54 -21.99
C ASP A 16 -3.46 6.54 -22.78
N GLY A 17 -2.13 6.65 -22.68
CA GLY A 17 -1.19 5.71 -23.29
C GLY A 17 -1.15 4.35 -22.58
N LEU A 18 -1.29 4.33 -21.26
CA LEU A 18 -1.35 3.08 -20.48
C LEU A 18 -2.65 2.32 -20.73
N MET A 19 -3.77 3.03 -20.90
CA MET A 19 -5.08 2.43 -21.18
C MET A 19 -5.19 1.81 -22.57
N SER A 20 -4.38 2.25 -23.53
CA SER A 20 -4.32 1.64 -24.87
C SER A 20 -3.76 0.22 -24.85
N ARG A 21 -2.98 -0.13 -23.81
CA ARG A 21 -2.36 -1.46 -23.63
C ARG A 21 -2.92 -2.12 -22.36
N ARG A 22 -3.93 -2.97 -22.51
CA ARG A 22 -4.65 -3.62 -21.39
C ARG A 22 -3.76 -4.36 -20.40
N GLU A 23 -2.71 -5.02 -20.87
CA GLU A 23 -1.80 -5.82 -20.03
C GLU A 23 -0.80 -4.97 -19.24
N SER A 24 -0.48 -3.76 -19.71
CA SER A 24 0.53 -2.91 -19.08
C SER A 24 0.15 -2.42 -17.68
N ILE A 25 -1.14 -2.22 -17.39
CA ILE A 25 -1.61 -1.73 -16.08
C ILE A 25 -1.45 -2.79 -15.00
N LEU A 26 -1.76 -4.07 -15.27
CA LEU A 26 -1.55 -5.13 -14.30
C LEU A 26 -0.06 -5.34 -14.03
N GLN A 27 0.77 -5.32 -15.07
CA GLN A 27 2.23 -5.41 -14.93
C GLN A 27 2.79 -4.23 -14.14
N LEU A 28 2.29 -3.01 -14.38
CA LEU A 28 2.66 -1.82 -13.64
C LEU A 28 2.32 -1.93 -12.15
N LEU A 29 1.10 -2.36 -11.81
CA LEU A 29 0.67 -2.58 -10.43
C LEU A 29 1.54 -3.63 -9.74
N THR A 30 1.83 -4.72 -10.42
CA THR A 30 2.68 -5.80 -9.91
C THR A 30 4.12 -5.32 -9.69
N ALA A 31 4.70 -4.61 -10.65
CA ALA A 31 6.04 -4.04 -10.53
C ALA A 31 6.13 -3.06 -9.35
N LYS A 32 5.13 -2.18 -9.20
CA LYS A 32 5.06 -1.22 -8.09
C LYS A 32 4.88 -1.93 -6.74
N TYR A 33 4.12 -3.02 -6.69
CA TYR A 33 4.01 -3.83 -5.47
C TYR A 33 5.36 -4.41 -5.07
N TYR A 34 6.05 -5.10 -5.97
CA TYR A 34 7.37 -5.69 -5.67
C TYR A 34 8.42 -4.64 -5.32
N PHE A 35 8.41 -3.50 -5.98
CA PHE A 35 9.31 -2.39 -5.65
C PHE A 35 9.09 -1.89 -4.22
N ASN A 36 7.82 -1.73 -3.79
CA ASN A 36 7.51 -1.31 -2.43
C ASN A 36 7.86 -2.38 -1.38
N VAL A 37 7.65 -3.67 -1.71
CA VAL A 37 8.08 -4.78 -0.84
C VAL A 37 9.61 -4.81 -0.70
N LEU A 38 10.34 -4.54 -1.77
CA LEU A 38 11.80 -4.44 -1.72
C LEU A 38 12.26 -3.27 -0.83
N LEU A 39 11.62 -2.10 -0.95
CA LEU A 39 11.89 -0.97 -0.05
C LEU A 39 11.54 -1.28 1.41
N LEU A 40 10.52 -2.11 1.65
CA LEU A 40 10.13 -2.54 2.99
C LEU A 40 11.19 -3.41 3.68
N LEU A 41 12.14 -4.00 2.95
CA LEU A 41 13.26 -4.74 3.55
C LEU A 41 14.26 -3.82 4.27
N ILE A 42 14.32 -2.53 3.93
CA ILE A 42 15.29 -1.59 4.49
C ILE A 42 15.09 -1.41 6.01
N PRO A 43 13.87 -1.09 6.54
CA PRO A 43 13.68 -0.92 7.98
C PRO A 43 14.07 -2.15 8.82
N PRO A 44 13.69 -3.40 8.50
CA PRO A 44 14.16 -4.58 9.23
C PRO A 44 15.68 -4.71 9.30
N ILE A 45 16.37 -4.41 8.20
CA ILE A 45 17.83 -4.48 8.14
C ILE A 45 18.44 -3.42 9.08
N ILE A 46 17.94 -2.19 9.07
CA ILE A 46 18.41 -1.12 9.95
C ILE A 46 18.14 -1.44 11.42
N LEU A 47 17.04 -2.13 11.74
CA LEU A 47 16.65 -2.50 13.10
C LEU A 47 17.39 -3.75 13.62
N THR A 48 18.10 -4.50 12.76
CA THR A 48 18.86 -5.70 13.14
C THR A 48 19.80 -5.49 14.34
N PRO A 49 20.59 -4.40 14.45
CA PRO A 49 21.44 -4.16 15.62
C PRO A 49 20.67 -4.09 16.94
N LEU A 50 19.45 -3.49 16.93
CA LEU A 50 18.61 -3.39 18.13
C LEU A 50 18.05 -4.75 18.56
N MET A 51 17.85 -5.67 17.61
CA MET A 51 17.42 -7.05 17.89
C MET A 51 18.58 -7.84 18.51
N ILE A 52 19.82 -7.67 18.02
CA ILE A 52 21.02 -8.35 18.55
C ILE A 52 21.27 -7.92 20.00
N ILE A 53 21.06 -6.63 20.33
CA ILE A 53 21.22 -6.10 21.69
C ILE A 53 20.05 -6.53 22.62
N GLY A 54 19.03 -7.20 22.08
CA GLY A 54 17.86 -7.67 22.85
C GLY A 54 16.84 -6.59 23.21
N LYS A 55 16.96 -5.38 22.65
CA LYS A 55 16.01 -4.28 22.91
C LYS A 55 14.72 -4.39 22.09
N MET A 56 14.70 -5.25 21.07
CA MET A 56 13.57 -5.42 20.17
C MET A 56 13.36 -6.90 19.84
N SER A 57 12.11 -7.37 19.90
CA SER A 57 11.78 -8.76 19.55
C SER A 57 11.88 -9.00 18.04
N VAL A 58 12.54 -10.11 17.67
CA VAL A 58 12.60 -10.57 16.27
C VAL A 58 11.19 -10.85 15.74
N TRP A 59 10.32 -11.44 16.56
CA TRP A 59 8.93 -11.73 16.20
C TRP A 59 8.13 -10.47 15.88
N MET A 60 8.36 -9.39 16.63
CA MET A 60 7.75 -8.09 16.36
C MET A 60 8.13 -7.59 14.97
N ASN A 61 9.43 -7.60 14.62
CA ASN A 61 9.90 -7.12 13.33
C ASN A 61 9.33 -7.95 12.16
N LEU A 62 9.37 -9.27 12.27
CA LEU A 62 8.81 -10.17 11.27
C LEU A 62 7.29 -10.00 11.14
N GLY A 63 6.57 -9.87 12.26
CA GLY A 63 5.13 -9.65 12.27
C GLY A 63 4.74 -8.40 11.50
N TYR A 64 5.36 -7.28 11.80
CA TYR A 64 5.08 -6.01 11.10
C TYR A 64 5.51 -6.05 9.63
N PHE A 65 6.64 -6.69 9.31
CA PHE A 65 7.11 -6.83 7.93
C PHE A 65 6.09 -7.59 7.07
N PHE A 66 5.73 -8.81 7.48
CA PHE A 66 4.79 -9.64 6.71
C PHE A 66 3.39 -9.00 6.64
N PHE A 67 2.90 -8.43 7.76
CA PHE A 67 1.61 -7.77 7.78
C PHE A 67 1.57 -6.56 6.83
N THR A 68 2.62 -5.76 6.82
CA THR A 68 2.71 -4.61 5.91
C THR A 68 2.73 -5.03 4.45
N ALA A 69 3.55 -6.03 4.11
CA ALA A 69 3.65 -6.53 2.74
C ALA A 69 2.34 -7.21 2.27
N GLY A 70 1.73 -8.04 3.13
CA GLY A 70 0.59 -8.89 2.75
C GLY A 70 -0.78 -8.24 2.91
N VAL A 71 -0.94 -7.32 3.86
CA VAL A 71 -2.25 -6.73 4.17
C VAL A 71 -2.27 -5.24 3.88
N LEU A 72 -1.33 -4.47 4.45
CA LEU A 72 -1.36 -3.01 4.29
C LEU A 72 -1.17 -2.56 2.85
N TYR A 73 -0.16 -3.07 2.15
CA TYR A 73 0.10 -2.66 0.77
C TYR A 73 -1.08 -2.99 -0.16
N PRO A 74 -1.64 -4.19 -0.18
CA PRO A 74 -2.84 -4.48 -0.95
C PRO A 74 -4.04 -3.60 -0.62
N LEU A 75 -4.26 -3.26 0.65
CA LEU A 75 -5.32 -2.33 1.05
C LEU A 75 -5.08 -0.92 0.50
N LEU A 76 -3.85 -0.41 0.58
CA LEU A 76 -3.49 0.89 0.04
C LEU A 76 -3.61 0.93 -1.50
N PHE A 77 -3.27 -0.17 -2.19
CA PHE A 77 -3.51 -0.30 -3.63
C PHE A 77 -5.01 -0.28 -3.98
N GLN A 78 -5.87 -0.89 -3.16
CA GLN A 78 -7.32 -0.78 -3.37
C GLN A 78 -7.80 0.67 -3.24
N MET A 79 -7.23 1.44 -2.31
CA MET A 79 -7.53 2.87 -2.18
C MET A 79 -7.07 3.68 -3.40
N ALA A 80 -5.96 3.33 -4.02
CA ALA A 80 -5.45 3.99 -5.22
C ALA A 80 -6.43 3.90 -6.41
N VAL A 81 -7.29 2.88 -6.46
CA VAL A 81 -8.35 2.74 -7.50
C VAL A 81 -9.37 3.87 -7.46
N TYR A 82 -9.61 4.42 -6.27
CA TYR A 82 -10.62 5.47 -6.05
C TYR A 82 -10.05 6.88 -6.12
N ASN A 83 -8.74 7.02 -6.31
CA ASN A 83 -8.07 8.31 -6.42
C ASN A 83 -7.93 8.68 -7.90
N ASP A 84 -8.70 9.68 -8.33
CA ASP A 84 -8.84 10.15 -9.71
C ASP A 84 -8.18 11.52 -9.97
N ASN A 85 -7.39 12.02 -9.01
CA ASN A 85 -6.65 13.27 -9.15
C ASN A 85 -5.24 13.04 -9.71
N THR A 86 -4.81 13.88 -10.66
CA THR A 86 -3.41 13.89 -11.14
C THR A 86 -2.52 14.64 -10.16
N LEU A 87 -1.30 14.15 -10.00
CA LEU A 87 -0.26 14.85 -9.24
C LEU A 87 0.90 15.19 -10.20
N PRO A 88 1.21 16.47 -10.42
CA PRO A 88 2.39 16.85 -11.20
C PRO A 88 3.66 16.44 -10.46
N MET A 89 4.68 15.98 -11.20
CA MET A 89 5.94 15.48 -10.64
C MET A 89 6.71 16.55 -9.85
N ASN A 90 6.46 17.84 -10.13
CA ASN A 90 7.15 18.98 -9.51
C ASN A 90 6.40 19.58 -8.33
N MET A 91 5.38 18.92 -7.78
CA MET A 91 4.65 19.44 -6.63
C MET A 91 5.51 19.50 -5.38
N LYS A 92 5.44 20.64 -4.66
CA LYS A 92 5.99 20.74 -3.30
C LYS A 92 5.25 19.79 -2.38
N MET A 93 5.97 19.11 -1.46
CA MET A 93 5.39 18.15 -0.50
C MET A 93 4.25 18.71 0.37
N THR A 94 4.14 20.04 0.46
CA THR A 94 3.12 20.77 1.23
C THR A 94 1.83 21.07 0.46
N SER A 95 1.76 20.80 -0.85
CA SER A 95 0.54 21.04 -1.63
C SER A 95 -0.52 19.98 -1.31
N LYS A 96 -1.81 20.38 -1.36
CA LYS A 96 -2.94 19.44 -1.14
C LYS A 96 -2.86 18.29 -2.14
N GLN A 97 -2.37 17.14 -1.68
CA GLN A 97 -2.20 15.95 -2.49
C GLN A 97 -3.45 15.08 -2.40
N GLY A 98 -4.31 15.16 -3.40
CA GLY A 98 -5.44 14.26 -3.53
C GLY A 98 -6.63 14.55 -2.60
N ASN A 99 -7.54 13.60 -2.54
CA ASN A 99 -8.77 13.71 -1.76
C ASN A 99 -8.48 13.55 -0.25
N THR A 100 -8.83 14.56 0.56
CA THR A 100 -8.63 14.58 2.02
C THR A 100 -9.23 13.35 2.71
N ALA A 101 -10.40 12.87 2.24
CA ALA A 101 -11.03 11.66 2.78
C ALA A 101 -10.16 10.42 2.61
N GLN A 102 -9.49 10.26 1.47
CA GLN A 102 -8.59 9.13 1.22
C GLN A 102 -7.31 9.21 2.07
N GLN A 103 -6.84 10.41 2.37
CA GLN A 103 -5.70 10.61 3.27
C GLN A 103 -6.05 10.19 4.69
N ILE A 104 -7.23 10.56 5.19
CA ILE A 104 -7.70 10.15 6.52
C ILE A 104 -7.85 8.63 6.59
N ILE A 105 -8.48 8.00 5.60
CA ILE A 105 -8.64 6.55 5.56
C ILE A 105 -7.28 5.85 5.51
N SER A 106 -6.32 6.36 4.73
CA SER A 106 -4.97 5.78 4.68
C SER A 106 -4.22 5.90 6.00
N MET A 107 -4.44 6.97 6.77
CA MET A 107 -3.94 7.10 8.13
C MET A 107 -4.55 6.05 9.07
N VAL A 108 -5.87 5.87 9.02
CA VAL A 108 -6.54 4.84 9.84
C VAL A 108 -6.00 3.44 9.52
N ILE A 109 -5.81 3.12 8.23
CA ILE A 109 -5.22 1.85 7.79
C ILE A 109 -3.80 1.67 8.35
N LEU A 110 -3.03 2.74 8.47
CA LEU A 110 -1.66 2.70 9.01
C LEU A 110 -1.62 2.26 10.49
N PHE A 111 -2.63 2.62 11.29
CA PHE A 111 -2.73 2.22 12.70
C PHE A 111 -3.29 0.81 12.89
N LEU A 112 -3.83 0.19 11.84
CA LEU A 112 -4.44 -1.14 11.90
C LEU A 112 -3.51 -2.24 12.44
N PRO A 113 -2.21 -2.34 12.07
CA PRO A 113 -1.32 -3.35 12.64
C PRO A 113 -1.09 -3.17 14.13
N ILE A 114 -1.01 -1.91 14.60
CA ILE A 114 -0.81 -1.61 16.03
C ILE A 114 -2.05 -2.02 16.82
N GLY A 115 -3.25 -1.71 16.32
CA GLY A 115 -4.51 -2.10 16.95
C GLY A 115 -4.67 -3.63 17.02
N LEU A 116 -4.38 -4.32 15.94
CA LEU A 116 -4.44 -5.78 15.89
C LEU A 116 -3.39 -6.43 16.80
N GLU A 117 -2.16 -5.90 16.82
CA GLU A 117 -1.10 -6.39 17.70
C GLU A 117 -1.50 -6.26 19.16
N LYS A 118 -1.95 -5.06 19.59
CA LYS A 118 -2.38 -4.83 20.98
C LYS A 118 -3.57 -5.71 21.37
N GLY A 119 -4.56 -5.83 20.48
CA GLY A 119 -5.70 -6.73 20.70
C GLY A 119 -5.29 -8.21 20.80
N ALA A 120 -4.45 -8.68 19.89
CA ALA A 120 -3.98 -10.06 19.90
C ALA A 120 -3.07 -10.36 21.11
N THR A 121 -2.19 -9.43 21.49
CA THR A 121 -1.33 -9.57 22.66
C THR A 121 -2.12 -9.58 23.96
N ALA A 122 -3.19 -8.79 24.06
CA ALA A 122 -4.07 -8.77 25.21
C ALA A 122 -4.83 -10.11 25.40
N LEU A 123 -5.16 -10.80 24.30
CA LEU A 123 -5.90 -12.08 24.34
C LEU A 123 -5.00 -13.30 24.45
N LEU A 124 -3.85 -13.31 23.78
CA LEU A 124 -2.99 -14.48 23.60
C LEU A 124 -1.66 -14.38 24.34
N GLY A 125 -1.31 -13.18 24.82
CA GLY A 125 -0.01 -12.89 25.41
C GLY A 125 1.12 -12.70 24.37
N GLU A 126 2.28 -12.23 24.83
CA GLU A 126 3.51 -12.20 24.02
C GLU A 126 4.17 -13.60 24.03
N PRO A 127 4.71 -14.07 22.89
CA PRO A 127 4.90 -13.44 21.57
C PRO A 127 3.77 -13.72 20.55
N TRP A 128 2.68 -14.38 20.96
CA TRP A 128 1.64 -14.88 20.06
C TRP A 128 0.94 -13.79 19.26
N GLY A 129 0.84 -12.57 19.81
CA GLY A 129 0.31 -11.42 19.05
C GLY A 129 1.09 -11.13 17.79
N TYR A 130 2.43 -11.18 17.85
CA TYR A 130 3.29 -10.97 16.69
C TYR A 130 3.24 -12.13 15.70
N VAL A 131 3.16 -13.36 16.20
CA VAL A 131 3.03 -14.56 15.37
C VAL A 131 1.72 -14.52 14.58
N LEU A 132 0.64 -14.09 15.19
CA LEU A 132 -0.65 -13.92 14.52
C LEU A 132 -0.58 -12.87 13.41
N LEU A 133 0.06 -11.71 13.68
CA LEU A 133 0.30 -10.71 12.64
C LEU A 133 1.12 -11.28 11.47
N ALA A 134 2.20 -12.00 11.77
CA ALA A 134 3.04 -12.63 10.77
C ALA A 134 2.25 -13.63 9.92
N ALA A 135 1.42 -14.46 10.55
CA ALA A 135 0.60 -15.45 9.86
C ALA A 135 -0.42 -14.80 8.92
N LEU A 136 -1.16 -13.78 9.40
CA LEU A 136 -2.08 -13.01 8.57
C LEU A 136 -1.37 -12.34 7.39
N GLY A 137 -0.23 -11.74 7.66
CA GLY A 137 0.60 -11.11 6.64
C GLY A 137 1.10 -12.10 5.60
N LEU A 138 1.56 -13.27 6.02
CA LEU A 138 2.05 -14.33 5.14
C LEU A 138 0.95 -14.85 4.21
N VAL A 139 -0.25 -15.07 4.73
CA VAL A 139 -1.43 -15.42 3.91
C VAL A 139 -1.69 -14.32 2.87
N GLY A 140 -1.65 -13.04 3.26
CA GLY A 140 -1.81 -11.92 2.34
C GLY A 140 -0.73 -11.89 1.26
N VAL A 141 0.54 -12.13 1.62
CA VAL A 141 1.65 -12.24 0.65
C VAL A 141 1.43 -13.40 -0.32
N LEU A 142 0.99 -14.56 0.14
CA LEU A 142 0.67 -15.69 -0.75
C LEU A 142 -0.50 -15.36 -1.71
N MET A 143 -1.47 -14.60 -1.25
CA MET A 143 -2.63 -14.19 -2.03
C MET A 143 -2.43 -12.90 -2.84
N HIS A 144 -1.24 -12.27 -2.80
CA HIS A 144 -1.02 -10.95 -3.41
C HIS A 144 -1.41 -10.89 -4.89
N GLN A 145 -1.14 -11.93 -5.68
CA GLN A 145 -1.49 -11.95 -7.11
C GLN A 145 -3.00 -11.92 -7.32
N TYR A 146 -3.76 -12.64 -6.51
CA TYR A 146 -5.23 -12.63 -6.56
C TYR A 146 -5.77 -11.23 -6.19
N ILE A 147 -5.22 -10.65 -5.14
CA ILE A 147 -5.61 -9.31 -4.68
C ILE A 147 -5.28 -8.26 -5.75
N LEU A 148 -4.09 -8.30 -6.34
CA LEU A 148 -3.69 -7.37 -7.41
C LEU A 148 -4.57 -7.50 -8.66
N ARG A 149 -4.98 -8.71 -9.02
CA ARG A 149 -5.96 -8.94 -10.10
C ARG A 149 -7.33 -8.34 -9.76
N ASN A 150 -7.76 -8.44 -8.51
CA ASN A 150 -9.00 -7.82 -8.05
C ASN A 150 -8.92 -6.28 -8.12
N VAL A 151 -7.81 -5.70 -7.66
CA VAL A 151 -7.52 -4.26 -7.78
C VAL A 151 -7.56 -3.83 -9.24
N TYR A 152 -6.90 -4.56 -10.12
CA TYR A 152 -6.91 -4.32 -11.56
C TYR A 152 -8.33 -4.37 -12.14
N SER A 153 -9.12 -5.40 -11.82
CA SER A 153 -10.50 -5.54 -12.30
C SER A 153 -11.36 -4.36 -11.88
N ARG A 154 -11.25 -3.93 -10.60
CA ARG A 154 -11.97 -2.75 -10.09
C ARG A 154 -11.51 -1.46 -10.78
N PHE A 155 -10.22 -1.31 -11.03
CA PHE A 155 -9.68 -0.16 -11.73
C PHE A 155 -10.22 -0.10 -13.18
N MET A 156 -10.23 -1.24 -13.89
CA MET A 156 -10.76 -1.32 -15.25
C MET A 156 -12.29 -1.10 -15.31
N ALA A 157 -13.04 -1.54 -14.31
CA ALA A 157 -14.48 -1.25 -14.22
C ALA A 157 -14.76 0.26 -14.08
N ARG A 158 -13.86 1.01 -13.44
CA ARG A 158 -13.96 2.46 -13.23
C ARG A 158 -13.13 3.30 -14.22
N ARG A 159 -12.53 2.67 -15.22
CA ARG A 159 -11.56 3.30 -16.12
C ARG A 159 -12.01 4.64 -16.70
N TYR A 160 -13.24 4.73 -17.20
CA TYR A 160 -13.77 5.96 -17.82
C TYR A 160 -13.90 7.09 -16.81
N LYS A 161 -14.45 6.80 -15.62
CA LYS A 161 -14.59 7.77 -14.54
C LYS A 161 -13.20 8.27 -14.06
N ASN A 162 -12.25 7.35 -13.89
CA ASN A 162 -10.90 7.72 -13.49
C ASN A 162 -10.18 8.54 -14.56
N MET A 163 -10.32 8.19 -15.85
CA MET A 163 -9.78 8.98 -16.95
C MET A 163 -10.36 10.39 -17.01
N GLU A 164 -11.66 10.53 -16.82
CA GLU A 164 -12.34 11.83 -16.77
C GLU A 164 -11.83 12.68 -15.59
N GLY A 165 -11.73 12.10 -14.39
CA GLY A 165 -11.17 12.75 -13.22
C GLY A 165 -9.73 13.20 -13.42
N PHE A 166 -8.87 12.34 -13.99
CA PHE A 166 -7.48 12.69 -14.31
C PHE A 166 -7.38 13.83 -15.34
N ARG A 167 -8.24 13.85 -16.37
CA ARG A 167 -8.29 14.93 -17.35
C ARG A 167 -8.79 16.23 -16.73
N ALA A 168 -9.83 16.19 -15.91
CA ALA A 168 -10.37 17.36 -15.22
C ALA A 168 -9.32 17.97 -14.28
N SER A 169 -8.64 17.15 -13.47
CA SER A 169 -7.62 17.62 -12.52
C SER A 169 -6.31 18.11 -13.18
N ARG A 170 -6.05 17.73 -14.43
CA ARG A 170 -4.90 18.24 -15.21
C ARG A 170 -5.15 19.64 -15.74
N ASN A 171 -6.41 20.01 -15.98
CA ASN A 171 -6.82 21.28 -16.58
C ASN A 171 -7.18 22.34 -15.52
N SER A 172 -7.21 21.99 -14.23
CA SER A 172 -7.45 22.89 -13.09
C SER A 172 -6.13 23.38 -12.51
#